data_1a006d0bacc1e572158694ee54b413bb
#
_entry.id   1a006d0bacc1e572158694ee54b413bb
#
_cell.length_a   1.000
_cell.length_b   1.000
_cell.length_c   1.000
_cell.angle_alpha   90.00
_cell.angle_beta   90.00
_cell.angle_gamma   90.00
#
_symmetry.space_group_name_H-M   'P 1'
#
loop_
_entity.id
_entity.type
_entity.pdbx_description
1 polymer ?
#
loop_
_entity_poly.entity_id
_entity_poly.type
_entity_poly.pdbx_seq_one_letter_code
_entity_poly.pdbx_strand_id
1 'polypeptide(L)'
;MTSDLNKFSELKKRLFSALLGASVIISSIVWSEWTYFLVFFTICILAQWEFYRLVRIQDYLPIRFWGVFIGGLLFILTFFIERGDLDGKYLFLLFPLASVIFIFKLYKKDDPNPFVNIALFYLGISYVAVPFA
;
A
#
# COMPACT_ATOMS: atom_id res chain seq x y z
N MET A 1 2.12 7.03 -41.21
CA MET A 1 3.46 7.54 -40.83
C MET A 1 3.47 8.41 -39.56
N THR A 2 2.49 9.26 -39.34
CA THR A 2 2.38 10.08 -38.13
C THR A 2 1.98 9.31 -36.86
N SER A 3 1.23 8.22 -36.97
CA SER A 3 0.81 7.38 -35.85
C SER A 3 1.96 6.60 -35.19
N ASP A 4 2.95 6.21 -35.98
CA ASP A 4 4.09 5.43 -35.49
C ASP A 4 5.10 6.31 -34.75
N LEU A 5 5.29 7.54 -35.17
CA LEU A 5 6.16 8.51 -34.50
C LEU A 5 5.61 8.88 -33.10
N ASN A 6 4.30 8.99 -32.95
CA ASN A 6 3.68 9.22 -31.64
C ASN A 6 3.83 8.02 -30.71
N LYS A 7 3.69 6.80 -31.22
CA LYS A 7 3.92 5.56 -30.44
C LYS A 7 5.36 5.46 -29.92
N PHE A 8 6.34 5.76 -30.76
CA PHE A 8 7.75 5.76 -30.37
C PHE A 8 8.07 6.85 -29.32
N SER A 9 7.43 7.99 -29.41
CA SER A 9 7.56 9.06 -28.41
C SER A 9 6.98 8.67 -27.04
N GLU A 10 5.82 8.01 -27.02
CA GLU A 10 5.22 7.51 -25.80
C GLU A 10 6.00 6.37 -25.16
N LEU A 11 6.54 5.46 -25.97
CA LEU A 11 7.39 4.37 -25.48
C LEU A 11 8.68 4.91 -24.87
N LYS A 12 9.32 5.91 -25.49
CA LYS A 12 10.50 6.57 -24.93
C LYS A 12 10.22 7.24 -23.58
N LYS A 13 9.08 7.92 -23.44
CA LYS A 13 8.68 8.54 -22.17
C LYS A 13 8.46 7.50 -21.08
N ARG A 14 7.77 6.40 -21.40
CA ARG A 14 7.54 5.28 -20.46
C ARG A 14 8.83 4.59 -20.06
N LEU A 15 9.72 4.35 -21.03
CA LEU A 15 11.02 3.73 -20.77
C LEU A 15 11.91 4.64 -19.90
N PHE A 16 11.91 5.95 -20.18
CA PHE A 16 12.66 6.92 -19.39
C PHE A 16 12.14 7.02 -17.95
N SER A 17 10.82 7.06 -17.73
CA SER A 17 10.26 7.07 -16.40
C SER A 17 10.48 5.75 -15.65
N ALA A 18 10.46 4.61 -16.33
CA ALA A 18 10.80 3.33 -15.75
C ALA A 18 12.26 3.24 -15.32
N LEU A 19 13.19 3.72 -16.14
CA LEU A 19 14.62 3.80 -15.81
C LEU A 19 14.89 4.74 -14.64
N LEU A 20 14.22 5.91 -14.60
CA LEU A 20 14.28 6.83 -13.47
C LEU A 20 13.77 6.16 -12.17
N GLY A 21 12.61 5.51 -12.22
CA GLY A 21 12.06 4.81 -11.09
C GLY A 21 12.98 3.68 -10.60
N ALA A 22 13.52 2.88 -11.52
CA ALA A 22 14.47 1.82 -11.18
C ALA A 22 15.76 2.39 -10.55
N SER A 23 16.28 3.50 -11.07
CA SER A 23 17.46 4.16 -10.52
C SER A 23 17.24 4.67 -9.10
N VAL A 24 16.07 5.25 -8.82
CA VAL A 24 15.70 5.71 -7.48
C VAL A 24 15.61 4.53 -6.51
N ILE A 25 14.98 3.44 -6.92
CA ILE A 25 14.85 2.24 -6.08
C ILE A 25 16.24 1.64 -5.78
N ILE A 26 17.07 1.44 -6.79
CA ILE A 26 18.41 0.88 -6.62
C ILE A 26 19.27 1.79 -5.74
N SER A 27 19.25 3.09 -5.97
CA SER A 27 20.00 4.07 -5.18
C SER A 27 19.52 4.08 -3.71
N SER A 28 18.22 3.91 -3.46
CA SER A 28 17.69 3.87 -2.10
C SER A 28 18.16 2.66 -1.30
N ILE A 29 18.32 1.51 -1.96
CA ILE A 29 18.79 0.27 -1.33
C ILE A 29 20.29 0.38 -0.98
N VAL A 30 21.08 0.97 -1.88
CA VAL A 30 22.55 1.04 -1.72
C VAL A 30 22.99 2.13 -0.73
N TRP A 31 22.22 3.21 -0.62
CA TRP A 31 22.63 4.39 0.13
C TRP A 31 22.53 4.21 1.65
N SER A 32 21.34 3.80 2.14
CA SER A 32 21.09 3.63 3.58
C SER A 32 19.77 2.90 3.84
N GLU A 33 19.70 2.15 4.94
CA GLU A 33 18.48 1.51 5.44
C GLU A 33 17.32 2.51 5.62
N TRP A 34 17.63 3.73 6.07
CA TRP A 34 16.64 4.79 6.24
C TRP A 34 16.11 5.35 4.91
N THR A 35 16.97 5.45 3.89
CA THR A 35 16.55 5.86 2.55
C THR A 35 15.67 4.81 1.91
N TYR A 36 16.05 3.54 2.05
CA TYR A 36 15.21 2.41 1.67
C TYR A 36 13.85 2.48 2.35
N PHE A 37 13.81 2.63 3.67
CA PHE A 37 12.58 2.73 4.44
C PHE A 37 11.68 3.85 3.93
N LEU A 38 12.19 5.07 3.76
CA LEU A 38 11.40 6.22 3.31
C LEU A 38 10.81 6.01 1.90
N VAL A 39 11.62 5.53 0.96
CA VAL A 39 11.18 5.33 -0.42
C VAL A 39 10.12 4.23 -0.50
N PHE A 40 10.38 3.07 0.07
CA PHE A 40 9.45 1.94 0.02
C PHE A 40 8.19 2.18 0.84
N PHE A 41 8.30 2.85 1.99
CA PHE A 41 7.15 3.27 2.77
C PHE A 41 6.23 4.22 1.98
N THR A 42 6.81 5.20 1.29
CA THR A 42 6.04 6.13 0.46
C THR A 42 5.36 5.39 -0.69
N ILE A 43 6.06 4.49 -1.37
CA ILE A 43 5.50 3.68 -2.46
C ILE A 43 4.36 2.80 -1.93
N CYS A 44 4.54 2.15 -0.79
CA CYS A 44 3.53 1.30 -0.16
C CYS A 44 2.25 2.09 0.15
N ILE A 45 2.37 3.26 0.79
CA ILE A 45 1.24 4.14 1.11
C ILE A 45 0.52 4.60 -0.16
N LEU A 46 1.25 5.05 -1.17
CA LEU A 46 0.67 5.51 -2.44
C LEU A 46 -0.01 4.36 -3.20
N ALA A 47 0.63 3.20 -3.28
CA ALA A 47 0.06 2.02 -3.94
C ALA A 47 -1.22 1.55 -3.26
N GLN A 48 -1.24 1.55 -1.92
CA GLN A 48 -2.41 1.16 -1.14
C GLN A 48 -3.54 2.18 -1.26
N TRP A 49 -3.21 3.47 -1.25
CA TRP A 49 -4.17 4.54 -1.49
C TRP A 49 -4.82 4.43 -2.87
N GLU A 50 -4.00 4.19 -3.91
CA GLU A 50 -4.49 4.02 -5.29
C GLU A 50 -5.31 2.74 -5.43
N PHE A 51 -4.90 1.65 -4.80
CA PHE A 51 -5.68 0.40 -4.77
C PHE A 51 -7.09 0.63 -4.23
N TYR A 52 -7.22 1.26 -3.07
CA TYR A 52 -8.53 1.57 -2.49
C TYR A 52 -9.35 2.55 -3.32
N ARG A 53 -8.69 3.42 -4.07
CA ARG A 53 -9.35 4.31 -5.02
C ARG A 53 -9.90 3.55 -6.22
N LEU A 54 -9.16 2.61 -6.79
CA LEU A 54 -9.56 1.81 -7.94
C LEU A 54 -10.72 0.86 -7.62
N VAL A 55 -10.69 0.26 -6.44
CA VAL A 55 -11.70 -0.70 -5.99
C VAL A 55 -13.02 -0.01 -5.58
N ARG A 56 -13.11 1.31 -5.73
CA ARG A 56 -14.31 2.12 -5.45
C ARG A 56 -14.88 1.95 -4.03
N ILE A 57 -14.05 1.80 -3.04
CA ILE A 57 -14.45 2.04 -1.64
C ILE A 57 -14.69 3.55 -1.45
N GLN A 58 -15.46 4.16 -2.40
CA GLN A 58 -15.58 5.62 -2.47
C GLN A 58 -16.50 6.18 -1.41
N ASP A 59 -17.45 5.40 -0.93
CA ASP A 59 -18.48 5.90 -0.02
C ASP A 59 -18.02 6.00 1.44
N TYR A 60 -16.81 5.51 1.75
CA TYR A 60 -16.28 5.51 3.12
C TYR A 60 -14.80 5.88 3.20
N LEU A 61 -14.53 7.19 3.19
CA LEU A 61 -13.21 7.76 3.49
C LEU A 61 -12.56 7.15 4.75
N PRO A 62 -13.29 6.91 5.88
CA PRO A 62 -12.66 6.33 7.06
C PRO A 62 -12.05 4.94 6.84
N ILE A 63 -12.64 4.09 6.00
CA ILE A 63 -12.11 2.74 5.73
C ILE A 63 -10.82 2.80 4.92
N ARG A 64 -10.75 3.68 3.93
CA ARG A 64 -9.54 3.90 3.15
C ARG A 64 -8.39 4.35 4.04
N PHE A 65 -8.62 5.36 4.87
CA PHE A 65 -7.62 5.85 5.82
C PHE A 65 -7.18 4.77 6.79
N TRP A 66 -8.13 4.00 7.33
CA TRP A 66 -7.83 2.92 8.26
C TRP A 66 -7.02 1.80 7.62
N GLY A 67 -7.35 1.41 6.37
CA GLY A 67 -6.60 0.42 5.61
C GLY A 67 -5.18 0.86 5.30
N VAL A 68 -4.99 2.09 4.85
CA VAL A 68 -3.67 2.67 4.58
C VAL A 68 -2.86 2.80 5.88
N PHE A 69 -3.50 3.18 6.98
CA PHE A 69 -2.87 3.27 8.29
C PHE A 69 -2.35 1.90 8.77
N ILE A 70 -3.18 0.84 8.68
CA ILE A 70 -2.79 -0.51 9.10
C ILE A 70 -1.69 -1.07 8.19
N GLY A 71 -1.78 -0.86 6.88
CA GLY A 71 -0.74 -1.28 5.94
C GLY A 71 0.59 -0.56 6.18
N GLY A 72 0.55 0.74 6.44
CA GLY A 72 1.73 1.51 6.83
C GLY A 72 2.32 1.03 8.16
N LEU A 73 1.47 0.74 9.14
CA LEU A 73 1.91 0.21 10.44
C LEU A 73 2.55 -1.18 10.28
N LEU A 74 1.98 -2.05 9.44
CA LEU A 74 2.55 -3.35 9.10
C LEU A 74 3.95 -3.19 8.53
N PHE A 75 4.14 -2.30 7.56
CA PHE A 75 5.44 -2.03 6.96
C PHE A 75 6.46 -1.52 8.01
N ILE A 76 6.05 -0.57 8.86
CA ILE A 76 6.91 -0.03 9.93
C ILE A 76 7.32 -1.14 10.90
N LEU A 77 6.37 -1.94 11.38
CA LEU A 77 6.67 -3.02 12.32
C LEU A 77 7.61 -4.05 11.72
N THR A 78 7.38 -4.47 10.47
CA THR A 78 8.25 -5.43 9.78
C THR A 78 9.66 -4.88 9.63
N PHE A 79 9.81 -3.62 9.26
CA PHE A 79 11.12 -2.98 9.15
C PHE A 79 11.90 -2.99 10.47
N PHE A 80 11.25 -2.64 11.59
CA PHE A 80 11.91 -2.66 12.90
C PHE A 80 12.19 -4.08 13.43
N ILE A 81 11.35 -5.05 13.06
CA ILE A 81 11.58 -6.46 13.38
C ILE A 81 12.80 -7.00 12.60
N GLU A 82 12.90 -6.72 11.31
CA GLU A 82 14.05 -7.10 10.48
C GLU A 82 15.38 -6.48 10.97
N ARG A 83 15.32 -5.28 11.51
CA ARG A 83 16.49 -4.66 12.16
C ARG A 83 16.85 -5.28 13.51
N GLY A 84 15.99 -6.10 14.08
CA GLY A 84 16.18 -6.68 15.40
C GLY A 84 15.83 -5.75 16.57
N ASP A 85 15.24 -4.59 16.30
CA ASP A 85 14.82 -3.63 17.34
C ASP A 85 13.53 -4.07 18.05
N LEU A 86 12.70 -4.91 17.38
CA LEU A 86 11.42 -5.38 17.90
C LEU A 86 11.25 -6.89 17.71
N ASP A 87 10.53 -7.52 18.63
CA ASP A 87 10.15 -8.93 18.50
C ASP A 87 8.99 -9.13 17.54
N GLY A 88 8.98 -10.21 16.75
CA GLY A 88 7.90 -10.58 15.84
C GLY A 88 6.52 -10.69 16.49
N LYS A 89 6.46 -10.85 17.83
CA LYS A 89 5.20 -10.86 18.58
C LYS A 89 4.36 -9.58 18.41
N TYR A 90 4.98 -8.44 18.09
CA TYR A 90 4.28 -7.19 17.87
C TYR A 90 3.39 -7.20 16.62
N LEU A 91 3.63 -8.10 15.66
CA LEU A 91 2.73 -8.29 14.51
C LEU A 91 1.34 -8.77 14.93
N PHE A 92 1.22 -9.51 16.05
CA PHE A 92 -0.08 -9.91 16.59
C PHE A 92 -0.97 -8.74 16.99
N LEU A 93 -0.38 -7.58 17.27
CA LEU A 93 -1.14 -6.36 17.59
C LEU A 93 -1.96 -5.85 16.40
N LEU A 94 -1.55 -6.19 15.16
CA LEU A 94 -2.27 -5.81 13.95
C LEU A 94 -3.62 -6.53 13.83
N PHE A 95 -3.76 -7.75 14.38
CA PHE A 95 -5.01 -8.51 14.29
C PHE A 95 -6.20 -7.82 14.97
N PRO A 96 -6.11 -7.44 16.25
CA PRO A 96 -7.21 -6.71 16.88
C PRO A 96 -7.44 -5.35 16.24
N LEU A 97 -6.36 -4.66 15.84
CA LEU A 97 -6.45 -3.35 15.17
C LEU A 97 -7.17 -3.45 13.82
N ALA A 98 -6.85 -4.46 13.02
CA ALA A 98 -7.54 -4.73 11.76
C ALA A 98 -8.99 -5.16 11.98
N SER A 99 -9.26 -5.90 13.06
CA SER A 99 -10.61 -6.38 13.40
C SER A 99 -11.59 -5.26 13.78
N VAL A 100 -11.10 -4.10 14.16
CA VAL A 100 -11.94 -2.93 14.44
C VAL A 100 -12.83 -2.56 13.25
N ILE A 101 -12.39 -2.85 12.01
CA ILE A 101 -13.19 -2.61 10.80
C ILE A 101 -14.52 -3.38 10.81
N PHE A 102 -14.56 -4.59 11.39
CA PHE A 102 -15.80 -5.38 11.53
C PHE A 102 -16.82 -4.64 12.40
N ILE A 103 -16.35 -4.03 13.49
CA ILE A 103 -17.23 -3.29 14.40
C ILE A 103 -17.82 -2.09 13.65
N PHE A 104 -17.00 -1.30 12.97
CA PHE A 104 -17.47 -0.14 12.21
C PHE A 104 -18.44 -0.49 11.09
N LYS A 105 -18.25 -1.63 10.41
CA LYS A 105 -19.07 -2.03 9.28
C LYS A 105 -20.35 -2.77 9.68
N LEU A 106 -20.30 -3.64 10.68
CA LEU A 106 -21.46 -4.40 11.13
C LEU A 106 -22.50 -3.53 11.87
N TYR A 107 -22.03 -2.48 12.57
CA TYR A 107 -22.93 -1.56 13.28
C TYR A 107 -23.57 -0.51 12.38
N LYS A 108 -23.11 -0.35 11.14
CA LYS A 108 -23.66 0.62 10.21
C LYS A 108 -24.80 -0.01 9.37
N LYS A 109 -26.03 0.40 9.65
CA LYS A 109 -27.25 -0.14 9.03
C LYS A 109 -27.44 0.16 7.54
N ASP A 110 -26.72 1.13 6.97
CA ASP A 110 -26.97 1.64 5.61
C ASP A 110 -25.95 1.17 4.56
N ASP A 111 -25.14 0.16 4.85
CA ASP A 111 -24.16 -0.36 3.88
C ASP A 111 -24.79 -1.53 3.09
N PRO A 112 -24.99 -1.40 1.77
CA PRO A 112 -25.61 -2.45 0.97
C PRO A 112 -24.75 -3.71 0.86
N ASN A 113 -23.40 -3.60 1.04
CA ASN A 113 -22.46 -4.72 0.89
C ASN A 113 -21.33 -4.68 1.93
N PRO A 114 -21.62 -4.84 3.23
CA PRO A 114 -20.61 -4.72 4.28
C PRO A 114 -19.49 -5.77 4.17
N PHE A 115 -19.83 -7.00 3.80
CA PHE A 115 -18.85 -8.08 3.66
C PHE A 115 -17.87 -7.87 2.49
N VAL A 116 -18.35 -7.33 1.37
CA VAL A 116 -17.51 -7.02 0.21
C VAL A 116 -16.51 -5.94 0.59
N ASN A 117 -16.93 -4.91 1.29
CA ASN A 117 -16.06 -3.82 1.73
C ASN A 117 -15.00 -4.30 2.74
N ILE A 118 -15.35 -5.21 3.64
CA ILE A 118 -14.40 -5.85 4.56
C ILE A 118 -13.40 -6.72 3.78
N ALA A 119 -13.89 -7.53 2.83
CA ALA A 119 -13.03 -8.35 2.00
C ALA A 119 -12.02 -7.50 1.19
N LEU A 120 -12.46 -6.39 0.61
CA LEU A 120 -11.61 -5.47 -0.13
C LEU A 120 -10.60 -4.75 0.77
N PHE A 121 -10.97 -4.45 2.00
CA PHE A 121 -10.07 -3.89 3.00
C PHE A 121 -8.90 -4.85 3.30
N TYR A 122 -9.21 -6.10 3.60
CA TYR A 122 -8.18 -7.13 3.86
C TYR A 122 -7.38 -7.47 2.61
N LEU A 123 -8.02 -7.48 1.45
CA LEU A 123 -7.35 -7.69 0.17
C LEU A 123 -6.32 -6.59 -0.10
N GLY A 124 -6.62 -5.33 0.20
CA GLY A 124 -5.68 -4.22 0.08
C GLY A 124 -4.46 -4.38 0.99
N ILE A 125 -4.66 -4.81 2.22
CA ILE A 125 -3.55 -5.09 3.14
C ILE A 125 -2.73 -6.29 2.65
N SER A 126 -3.38 -7.41 2.31
CA SER A 126 -2.69 -8.64 1.93
C SER A 126 -2.02 -8.57 0.56
N TYR A 127 -2.63 -7.88 -0.40
CA TYR A 127 -2.14 -7.83 -1.78
C TYR A 127 -1.15 -6.68 -2.01
N VAL A 128 -1.32 -5.57 -1.32
CA VAL A 128 -0.47 -4.38 -1.48
C VAL A 128 0.57 -4.28 -0.37
N ALA A 129 0.15 -4.25 0.91
CA ALA A 129 1.08 -3.98 2.00
C ALA A 129 2.03 -5.15 2.30
N VAL A 130 1.54 -6.40 2.29
CA VAL A 130 2.36 -7.59 2.60
C VAL A 130 3.53 -7.76 1.63
N PRO A 131 3.42 -7.60 0.30
CA PRO A 131 4.56 -7.71 -0.60
C PRO A 131 5.66 -6.67 -0.38
N PHE A 132 5.33 -5.53 0.20
CA PHE A 132 6.31 -4.49 0.56
C PHE A 132 6.90 -4.70 1.96
N ALA A 133 6.14 -5.33 2.81
CA ALA A 133 6.57 -5.62 4.19
C ALA A 133 7.43 -6.87 4.26
#